data_3668d0d197f5b02e42c2a07fb9ee6c35
#
_entry.id   3668d0d197f5b02e42c2a07fb9ee6c35
#
_cell.length_a   1.000
_cell.length_b   1.000
_cell.length_c   1.000
_cell.angle_alpha   90.00
_cell.angle_beta   90.00
_cell.angle_gamma   90.00
#
_symmetry.space_group_name_H-M   'P 1'
#
loop_
_entity.id
_entity.type
_entity.pdbx_description
1 polymer ?
#
loop_
_entity_poly.entity_id
_entity_poly.type
_entity_poly.pdbx_seq_one_letter_code
_entity_poly.pdbx_strand_id
1 'polypeptide(L)'
;MYIKWMVPDYGMWGILNGIGRFLFGENDEVHYIGGAEVLPPPLDAGEESVCIRMLATDAAEEARRKLIEHNLRLVVYIAKKFDNTGVGVEDLISIGTIGLIKAINTFNPDKNIKLATYASRCIENEILMYLRRNSKTRLEVSIDEPLNVDWDGNELLLSDILGTDEDVIYRDIETDVELSLIHIS
;
A
#
# COMPACT_ATOMS: atom_id res chain seq x y z
N MET A 1 18.02 11.21 -19.18
CA MET A 1 16.75 11.01 -19.90
C MET A 1 15.69 10.75 -18.87
N TYR A 2 14.94 11.78 -18.44
CA TYR A 2 13.97 11.67 -17.37
C TYR A 2 12.66 11.13 -17.94
N ILE A 3 12.25 9.93 -17.55
CA ILE A 3 10.93 9.38 -17.86
C ILE A 3 9.92 10.13 -16.98
N LYS A 4 9.26 11.09 -17.58
CA LYS A 4 8.12 11.82 -17.00
C LYS A 4 6.96 10.82 -16.93
N TRP A 5 6.73 10.26 -15.74
CA TRP A 5 5.53 9.48 -15.46
C TRP A 5 4.33 10.39 -15.68
N MET A 6 3.62 10.11 -16.74
CA MET A 6 2.35 10.76 -17.08
C MET A 6 1.29 10.22 -16.12
N VAL A 7 1.21 10.81 -14.93
CA VAL A 7 0.04 10.67 -14.05
C VAL A 7 -1.09 11.34 -14.82
N PRO A 8 -2.19 10.62 -15.15
CA PRO A 8 -3.33 11.28 -15.78
C PRO A 8 -3.81 12.36 -14.83
N ASP A 9 -3.87 13.57 -15.34
CA ASP A 9 -4.38 14.75 -14.65
C ASP A 9 -5.92 14.63 -14.57
N TYR A 10 -6.39 13.68 -13.78
CA TYR A 10 -7.78 13.64 -13.35
C TYR A 10 -7.95 14.78 -12.37
N GLY A 11 -8.30 15.93 -12.94
CA GLY A 11 -8.53 17.14 -12.18
C GLY A 11 -9.40 16.84 -10.97
N MET A 12 -9.03 17.43 -9.83
CA MET A 12 -9.68 17.31 -8.52
C MET A 12 -11.23 17.43 -8.60
N TRP A 13 -11.77 18.06 -9.64
CA TRP A 13 -13.20 18.16 -9.94
C TRP A 13 -13.85 16.85 -10.40
N GLY A 14 -13.13 16.01 -11.13
CA GLY A 14 -13.64 14.70 -11.56
C GLY A 14 -13.78 13.72 -10.41
N ILE A 15 -12.83 13.76 -9.47
CA ILE A 15 -12.84 12.92 -8.26
C ILE A 15 -13.96 13.37 -7.31
N LEU A 16 -14.11 14.68 -7.07
CA LEU A 16 -15.18 15.24 -6.21
C LEU A 16 -16.58 14.97 -6.76
N ASN A 17 -16.80 15.09 -8.08
CA ASN A 17 -18.07 14.76 -8.69
C ASN A 17 -18.35 13.24 -8.69
N GLY A 18 -17.32 12.40 -8.88
CA GLY A 18 -17.46 10.95 -8.78
C GLY A 18 -17.80 10.49 -7.36
N ILE A 19 -17.13 11.04 -6.36
CA ILE A 19 -17.38 10.73 -4.95
C ILE A 19 -18.76 11.24 -4.53
N GLY A 20 -19.15 12.45 -4.92
CA GLY A 20 -20.49 13.00 -4.62
C GLY A 20 -21.60 12.14 -5.23
N ARG A 21 -21.46 11.70 -6.47
CA ARG A 21 -22.44 10.86 -7.16
C ARG A 21 -22.49 9.43 -6.58
N PHE A 22 -21.38 8.91 -6.07
CA PHE A 22 -21.31 7.60 -5.42
C PHE A 22 -21.86 7.63 -3.98
N LEU A 23 -21.62 8.70 -3.23
CA LEU A 23 -22.11 8.83 -1.85
C LEU A 23 -23.59 9.21 -1.78
N PHE A 24 -24.12 9.92 -2.78
CA PHE A 24 -25.51 10.42 -2.82
C PHE A 24 -26.34 9.81 -3.95
N GLY A 25 -25.81 8.90 -4.77
CA GLY A 25 -26.53 8.13 -5.78
C GLY A 25 -27.28 6.96 -5.16
N GLU A 26 -28.49 6.70 -5.66
CA GLU A 26 -29.41 5.66 -5.23
C GLU A 26 -28.72 4.29 -5.05
N ASN A 27 -28.94 3.69 -3.88
CA ASN A 27 -28.94 2.26 -3.50
C ASN A 27 -28.13 1.25 -4.35
N ASP A 28 -26.93 1.57 -4.80
CA ASP A 28 -26.02 0.53 -5.27
C ASP A 28 -25.43 -0.20 -4.05
N GLU A 29 -25.93 -1.41 -3.83
CA GLU A 29 -25.42 -2.32 -2.82
C GLU A 29 -23.98 -2.68 -3.14
N VAL A 30 -23.03 -2.16 -2.36
CA VAL A 30 -21.63 -2.53 -2.50
C VAL A 30 -21.36 -3.76 -1.65
N HIS A 31 -21.29 -4.91 -2.30
CA HIS A 31 -20.88 -6.16 -1.66
C HIS A 31 -19.37 -6.20 -1.48
N TYR A 32 -18.93 -6.58 -0.29
CA TYR A 32 -17.52 -6.88 -0.05
C TYR A 32 -17.17 -8.20 -0.76
N ILE A 33 -16.07 -8.22 -1.46
CA ILE A 33 -15.59 -9.40 -2.20
C ILE A 33 -15.21 -10.48 -1.17
N GLY A 34 -16.09 -11.42 -0.89
CA GLY A 34 -15.84 -12.54 0.01
C GLY A 34 -16.87 -12.76 1.13
N GLY A 35 -17.84 -11.89 1.30
CA GLY A 35 -18.89 -12.04 2.31
C GLY A 35 -20.27 -11.64 1.81
N ALA A 36 -21.32 -12.29 2.34
CA ALA A 36 -22.70 -11.93 2.07
C ALA A 36 -23.15 -10.64 2.81
N GLU A 37 -22.25 -10.00 3.53
CA GLU A 37 -22.55 -8.79 4.29
C GLU A 37 -22.39 -7.55 3.42
N VAL A 38 -23.45 -6.78 3.33
CA VAL A 38 -23.47 -5.48 2.65
C VAL A 38 -22.79 -4.46 3.58
N LEU A 39 -21.86 -3.69 3.03
CA LEU A 39 -21.22 -2.61 3.79
C LEU A 39 -22.27 -1.57 4.25
N PRO A 40 -22.16 -1.05 5.48
CA PRO A 40 -23.10 -0.09 6.01
C PRO A 40 -23.18 1.15 5.12
N PRO A 41 -24.35 1.80 5.03
CA PRO A 41 -24.51 3.03 4.27
C PRO A 41 -23.68 4.16 4.90
N PRO A 42 -23.33 5.18 4.12
CA PRO A 42 -22.61 6.34 4.65
C PRO A 42 -23.46 7.06 5.72
N LEU A 43 -22.79 7.69 6.69
CA LEU A 43 -23.44 8.48 7.73
C LEU A 43 -24.08 9.73 7.12
N ASP A 44 -25.21 10.15 7.70
CA ASP A 44 -25.76 11.46 7.40
C ASP A 44 -24.86 12.59 7.91
N ALA A 45 -24.92 13.76 7.27
CA ALA A 45 -24.06 14.90 7.59
C ALA A 45 -24.18 15.36 9.07
N GLY A 46 -25.38 15.19 9.66
CA GLY A 46 -25.61 15.46 11.07
C GLY A 46 -24.89 14.47 11.98
N GLU A 47 -25.00 13.18 11.71
CA GLU A 47 -24.36 12.11 12.46
C GLU A 47 -22.83 12.15 12.32
N GLU A 48 -22.31 12.39 11.11
CA GLU A 48 -20.88 12.57 10.87
C GLU A 48 -20.32 13.71 11.73
N SER A 49 -21.00 14.85 11.79
CA SER A 49 -20.59 16.00 12.59
C SER A 49 -20.61 15.71 14.10
N VAL A 50 -21.55 14.88 14.57
CA VAL A 50 -21.58 14.41 15.98
C VAL A 50 -20.37 13.50 16.24
N CYS A 51 -20.14 12.51 15.41
CA CYS A 51 -19.01 11.60 15.56
C CYS A 51 -17.66 12.33 15.55
N ILE A 52 -17.49 13.31 14.66
CA ILE A 52 -16.26 14.13 14.62
C ILE A 52 -16.05 14.90 15.93
N ARG A 53 -17.11 15.46 16.52
CA ARG A 53 -17.01 16.14 17.83
C ARG A 53 -16.68 15.16 18.96
N MET A 54 -17.22 13.95 18.90
CA MET A 54 -16.93 12.89 19.89
C MET A 54 -15.48 12.42 19.87
N LEU A 55 -14.74 12.62 18.77
CA LEU A 55 -13.30 12.28 18.69
C LEU A 55 -12.45 13.02 19.73
N ALA A 56 -12.92 14.15 20.25
CA ALA A 56 -12.25 14.93 21.29
C ALA A 56 -12.67 14.54 22.72
N THR A 57 -13.54 13.55 22.89
CA THR A 57 -14.09 13.13 24.19
C THR A 57 -13.65 11.70 24.54
N ASP A 58 -14.03 11.24 25.73
CA ASP A 58 -13.76 9.88 26.19
C ASP A 58 -14.42 8.78 25.32
N ALA A 59 -15.44 9.15 24.53
CA ALA A 59 -16.09 8.26 23.55
C ALA A 59 -15.39 8.22 22.18
N ALA A 60 -14.13 8.67 22.09
CA ALA A 60 -13.39 8.77 20.84
C ALA A 60 -13.24 7.41 20.11
N GLU A 61 -13.05 6.30 20.83
CA GLU A 61 -12.89 4.98 20.22
C GLU A 61 -14.16 4.49 19.51
N GLU A 62 -15.32 4.72 20.14
CA GLU A 62 -16.61 4.36 19.53
C GLU A 62 -16.89 5.22 18.29
N ALA A 63 -16.62 6.52 18.40
CA ALA A 63 -16.77 7.46 17.27
C ALA A 63 -15.84 7.08 16.11
N ARG A 64 -14.58 6.70 16.38
CA ARG A 64 -13.63 6.22 15.37
C ARG A 64 -14.14 4.97 14.66
N ARG A 65 -14.59 3.98 15.43
CA ARG A 65 -15.12 2.73 14.86
C ARG A 65 -16.29 3.03 13.92
N LYS A 66 -17.25 3.82 14.37
CA LYS A 66 -18.42 4.20 13.58
C LYS A 66 -18.02 4.97 12.30
N LEU A 67 -17.08 5.90 12.38
CA LEU A 67 -16.58 6.64 11.22
C LEU A 67 -15.84 5.73 10.24
N ILE A 68 -15.07 4.75 10.70
CA ILE A 68 -14.38 3.79 9.84
C ILE A 68 -15.39 2.91 9.11
N GLU A 69 -16.29 2.26 9.84
CA GLU A 69 -17.27 1.31 9.28
C GLU A 69 -18.12 1.94 8.18
N HIS A 70 -18.66 3.12 8.41
CA HIS A 70 -19.51 3.82 7.46
C HIS A 70 -18.78 4.47 6.27
N ASN A 71 -17.44 4.55 6.31
CA ASN A 71 -16.61 5.06 5.21
C ASN A 71 -15.85 3.97 4.45
N LEU A 72 -16.03 2.68 4.75
CA LEU A 72 -15.39 1.58 4.01
C LEU A 72 -15.80 1.54 2.53
N ARG A 73 -17.02 1.94 2.20
CA ARG A 73 -17.48 2.06 0.80
C ARG A 73 -16.59 3.02 0.00
N LEU A 74 -16.14 4.12 0.61
CA LEU A 74 -15.21 5.05 -0.02
C LEU A 74 -13.86 4.39 -0.32
N VAL A 75 -13.36 3.56 0.59
CA VAL A 75 -12.11 2.81 0.39
C VAL A 75 -12.24 1.88 -0.81
N VAL A 76 -13.33 1.08 -0.89
CA VAL A 76 -13.58 0.16 -2.01
C VAL A 76 -13.66 0.91 -3.33
N TYR A 77 -14.35 2.06 -3.35
CA TYR A 77 -14.46 2.88 -4.55
C TYR A 77 -13.11 3.39 -5.04
N ILE A 78 -12.24 3.84 -4.12
CA ILE A 78 -10.91 4.32 -4.47
C ILE A 78 -10.00 3.16 -4.89
N ALA A 79 -10.02 2.03 -4.16
CA ALA A 79 -9.22 0.86 -4.49
C ALA A 79 -9.49 0.33 -5.91
N LYS A 80 -10.76 0.29 -6.34
CA LYS A 80 -11.16 -0.10 -7.70
C LYS A 80 -10.52 0.75 -8.80
N LYS A 81 -10.14 2.00 -8.53
CA LYS A 81 -9.43 2.84 -9.51
C LYS A 81 -8.00 2.36 -9.78
N PHE A 82 -7.44 1.58 -8.88
CA PHE A 82 -6.08 1.06 -8.95
C PHE A 82 -6.01 -0.42 -9.37
N ASP A 83 -7.12 -1.01 -9.80
CA ASP A 83 -7.21 -2.42 -10.21
C ASP A 83 -6.18 -2.79 -11.30
N ASN A 84 -5.87 -1.86 -12.21
CA ASN A 84 -4.94 -2.06 -13.32
C ASN A 84 -3.44 -2.07 -12.90
N THR A 85 -3.12 -2.05 -11.61
CA THR A 85 -1.74 -1.95 -11.12
C THR A 85 -1.05 -3.31 -10.95
N GLY A 86 -1.80 -4.41 -11.12
CA GLY A 86 -1.31 -5.78 -10.94
C GLY A 86 -1.22 -6.22 -9.47
N VAL A 87 -1.79 -5.45 -8.55
CA VAL A 87 -2.00 -5.80 -7.15
C VAL A 87 -3.46 -6.21 -6.96
N GLY A 88 -3.72 -7.23 -6.15
CA GLY A 88 -5.08 -7.67 -5.86
C GLY A 88 -5.94 -6.55 -5.24
N VAL A 89 -7.22 -6.48 -5.66
CA VAL A 89 -8.15 -5.45 -5.15
C VAL A 89 -8.31 -5.56 -3.63
N GLU A 90 -8.26 -6.75 -3.08
CA GLU A 90 -8.37 -7.01 -1.64
C GLU A 90 -7.21 -6.41 -0.86
N ASP A 91 -5.98 -6.53 -1.40
CA ASP A 91 -4.79 -5.91 -0.82
C ASP A 91 -4.89 -4.38 -0.88
N LEU A 92 -5.37 -3.84 -2.01
CA LEU A 92 -5.58 -2.40 -2.17
C LEU A 92 -6.63 -1.87 -1.19
N ILE A 93 -7.71 -2.62 -0.92
CA ILE A 93 -8.73 -2.28 0.07
C ILE A 93 -8.11 -2.29 1.47
N SER A 94 -7.33 -3.30 1.81
CA SER A 94 -6.65 -3.41 3.11
C SER A 94 -5.72 -2.23 3.34
N ILE A 95 -4.90 -1.87 2.36
CA ILE A 95 -4.00 -0.72 2.41
C ILE A 95 -4.78 0.59 2.47
N GLY A 96 -5.85 0.71 1.67
CA GLY A 96 -6.73 1.88 1.68
C GLY A 96 -7.41 2.07 3.03
N THR A 97 -7.77 0.99 3.72
CA THR A 97 -8.35 1.02 5.07
C THR A 97 -7.35 1.59 6.08
N ILE A 98 -6.06 1.25 5.98
CA ILE A 98 -5.01 1.87 6.80
C ILE A 98 -4.96 3.38 6.53
N GLY A 99 -5.08 3.80 5.26
CA GLY A 99 -5.16 5.21 4.87
C GLY A 99 -6.36 5.93 5.49
N LEU A 100 -7.54 5.28 5.51
CA LEU A 100 -8.75 5.81 6.15
C LEU A 100 -8.57 5.98 7.66
N ILE A 101 -8.00 4.98 8.35
CA ILE A 101 -7.73 5.03 9.80
C ILE A 101 -6.77 6.19 10.12
N LYS A 102 -5.71 6.35 9.34
CA LYS A 102 -4.77 7.48 9.47
C LYS A 102 -5.49 8.82 9.27
N ALA A 103 -6.39 8.90 8.27
CA ALA A 103 -7.15 10.10 8.00
C ALA A 103 -8.04 10.50 9.18
N ILE A 104 -8.79 9.55 9.76
CA ILE A 104 -9.68 9.82 10.90
C ILE A 104 -8.87 10.27 12.12
N ASN A 105 -7.71 9.67 12.37
CA ASN A 105 -6.85 10.03 13.50
C ASN A 105 -6.19 11.42 13.37
N THR A 106 -5.98 11.89 12.13
CA THR A 106 -5.29 13.16 11.87
C THR A 106 -6.23 14.26 11.37
N PHE A 107 -7.54 13.97 11.30
CA PHE A 107 -8.52 14.90 10.82
C PHE A 107 -8.68 16.09 11.77
N ASN A 108 -8.61 17.30 11.21
CA ASN A 108 -8.88 18.53 11.95
C ASN A 108 -10.13 19.21 11.36
N PRO A 109 -11.22 19.29 12.15
CA PRO A 109 -12.47 19.90 11.70
C PRO A 109 -12.36 21.43 11.48
N ASP A 110 -11.39 22.10 12.14
CA ASP A 110 -11.21 23.56 12.03
C ASP A 110 -10.81 24.02 10.62
N LYS A 111 -10.26 23.11 9.80
CA LYS A 111 -9.81 23.42 8.44
C LYS A 111 -10.94 23.57 7.42
N ASN A 112 -12.20 23.44 7.83
CA ASN A 112 -13.38 23.58 6.98
C ASN A 112 -13.36 22.70 5.70
N ILE A 113 -12.80 21.49 5.81
CA ILE A 113 -12.70 20.48 4.74
C ILE A 113 -13.58 19.31 5.15
N LYS A 114 -14.34 18.75 4.20
CA LYS A 114 -15.15 17.55 4.45
C LYS A 114 -14.23 16.34 4.73
N LEU A 115 -14.64 15.49 5.69
CA LEU A 115 -13.90 14.27 6.04
C LEU A 115 -13.66 13.39 4.81
N ALA A 116 -14.67 13.16 3.97
CA ALA A 116 -14.55 12.36 2.76
C ALA A 116 -13.46 12.87 1.79
N THR A 117 -13.32 14.19 1.65
CA THR A 117 -12.29 14.80 0.79
C THR A 117 -10.89 14.59 1.35
N TYR A 118 -10.72 14.73 2.66
CA TYR A 118 -9.44 14.49 3.33
C TYR A 118 -9.07 13.00 3.31
N ALA A 119 -10.03 12.14 3.67
CA ALA A 119 -9.85 10.69 3.68
C ALA A 119 -9.50 10.16 2.29
N SER A 120 -10.15 10.62 1.23
CA SER A 120 -9.83 10.20 -0.14
C SER A 120 -8.37 10.40 -0.49
N ARG A 121 -7.80 11.55 -0.14
CA ARG A 121 -6.38 11.84 -0.38
C ARG A 121 -5.45 10.95 0.45
N CYS A 122 -5.81 10.71 1.71
CA CYS A 122 -5.02 9.83 2.58
C CYS A 122 -5.02 8.39 2.06
N ILE A 123 -6.18 7.88 1.62
CA ILE A 123 -6.33 6.55 1.03
C ILE A 123 -5.50 6.45 -0.26
N GLU A 124 -5.65 7.39 -1.19
CA GLU A 124 -4.88 7.42 -2.44
C GLU A 124 -3.37 7.46 -2.17
N ASN A 125 -2.92 8.30 -1.25
CA ASN A 125 -1.51 8.41 -0.90
C ASN A 125 -0.95 7.11 -0.31
N GLU A 126 -1.71 6.41 0.55
CA GLU A 126 -1.27 5.15 1.14
C GLU A 126 -1.14 4.06 0.07
N ILE A 127 -2.12 3.95 -0.84
CA ILE A 127 -2.08 3.03 -1.99
C ILE A 127 -0.87 3.36 -2.89
N LEU A 128 -0.68 4.62 -3.27
CA LEU A 128 0.45 5.03 -4.12
C LEU A 128 1.80 4.76 -3.45
N MET A 129 1.90 4.95 -2.14
CA MET A 129 3.12 4.67 -1.38
C MET A 129 3.44 3.18 -1.38
N TYR A 130 2.41 2.33 -1.21
CA TYR A 130 2.55 0.88 -1.32
C TYR A 130 3.00 0.46 -2.73
N LEU A 131 2.34 0.96 -3.78
CA LEU A 131 2.68 0.64 -5.16
C LEU A 131 4.12 1.04 -5.51
N ARG A 132 4.60 2.20 -5.03
CA ARG A 132 6.01 2.61 -5.21
C ARG A 132 6.99 1.68 -4.50
N ARG A 133 6.65 1.20 -3.32
CA ARG A 133 7.47 0.24 -2.56
C ARG A 133 7.50 -1.10 -3.30
N ASN A 134 6.33 -1.60 -3.68
CA ASN A 134 6.19 -2.88 -4.35
C ASN A 134 6.83 -2.89 -5.75
N SER A 135 6.86 -1.75 -6.46
CA SER A 135 7.52 -1.66 -7.77
C SER A 135 9.03 -1.87 -7.69
N LYS A 136 9.67 -1.56 -6.56
CA LYS A 136 11.10 -1.82 -6.35
C LYS A 136 11.33 -3.31 -6.13
N THR A 137 10.54 -3.93 -5.25
CA THR A 137 10.61 -5.36 -4.92
C THR A 137 10.26 -6.26 -6.12
N ARG A 138 9.41 -5.78 -7.02
CA ARG A 138 9.02 -6.54 -8.23
C ARG A 138 10.17 -6.77 -9.21
N LEU A 139 11.25 -6.01 -9.11
CA LEU A 139 12.46 -6.16 -9.92
C LEU A 139 13.51 -7.08 -9.25
N GLU A 140 13.24 -7.52 -8.04
CA GLU A 140 14.10 -8.46 -7.32
C GLU A 140 13.86 -9.87 -7.90
N VAL A 141 14.96 -10.50 -8.30
CA VAL A 141 14.98 -11.88 -8.78
C VAL A 141 15.43 -12.75 -7.61
N SER A 142 14.78 -13.90 -7.42
CA SER A 142 15.20 -14.85 -6.37
C SER A 142 16.58 -15.40 -6.69
N ILE A 143 17.45 -15.46 -5.70
CA ILE A 143 18.78 -16.07 -5.85
C ILE A 143 18.70 -17.59 -6.09
N ASP A 144 17.58 -18.20 -5.67
CA ASP A 144 17.28 -19.62 -5.87
C ASP A 144 16.46 -19.87 -7.17
N GLU A 145 16.29 -18.84 -8.02
CA GLU A 145 15.58 -19.01 -9.28
C GLU A 145 16.44 -19.79 -10.27
N PRO A 146 15.94 -20.90 -10.86
CA PRO A 146 16.69 -21.68 -11.83
C PRO A 146 16.86 -20.88 -13.13
N LEU A 147 18.10 -20.63 -13.52
CA LEU A 147 18.43 -19.95 -14.77
C LEU A 147 18.29 -20.89 -15.98
N ASN A 148 18.59 -22.16 -15.78
CA ASN A 148 18.48 -23.19 -16.80
C ASN A 148 18.32 -24.58 -16.18
N VAL A 149 17.62 -25.47 -16.89
CA VAL A 149 17.46 -26.86 -16.51
C VAL A 149 18.10 -27.72 -17.63
N ASP A 150 19.04 -28.57 -17.26
CA ASP A 150 19.70 -29.45 -18.19
C ASP A 150 18.81 -30.64 -18.58
N TRP A 151 19.17 -31.38 -19.61
CA TRP A 151 18.47 -32.57 -20.11
C TRP A 151 18.32 -33.66 -19.04
N ASP A 152 19.26 -33.73 -18.09
CA ASP A 152 19.28 -34.67 -16.98
C ASP A 152 18.45 -34.17 -15.77
N GLY A 153 17.82 -33.00 -15.87
CA GLY A 153 17.02 -32.42 -14.81
C GLY A 153 17.81 -31.68 -13.73
N ASN A 154 19.10 -31.40 -13.96
CA ASN A 154 19.88 -30.56 -13.05
C ASN A 154 19.54 -29.10 -13.27
N GLU A 155 19.28 -28.38 -12.19
CA GLU A 155 18.95 -26.94 -12.18
C GLU A 155 20.23 -26.14 -11.91
N LEU A 156 20.53 -25.17 -12.77
CA LEU A 156 21.56 -24.17 -12.56
C LEU A 156 20.91 -22.95 -11.88
N LEU A 157 21.25 -22.71 -10.63
CA LEU A 157 20.71 -21.62 -9.85
C LEU A 157 21.51 -20.33 -10.05
N LEU A 158 20.87 -19.18 -9.83
CA LEU A 158 21.54 -17.88 -9.85
C LEU A 158 22.64 -17.81 -8.76
N SER A 159 22.44 -18.47 -7.62
CA SER A 159 23.41 -18.61 -6.53
C SER A 159 24.71 -19.26 -6.96
N ASP A 160 24.66 -20.22 -7.90
CA ASP A 160 25.85 -20.95 -8.37
C ASP A 160 26.77 -20.08 -9.23
N ILE A 161 26.19 -19.06 -9.89
CA ILE A 161 26.95 -18.14 -10.77
C ILE A 161 27.47 -16.94 -10.00
N LEU A 162 26.71 -16.46 -9.00
CA LEU A 162 27.04 -15.24 -8.24
C LEU A 162 27.93 -15.53 -7.02
N GLY A 163 28.28 -16.78 -6.78
CA GLY A 163 29.20 -17.16 -5.71
C GLY A 163 30.58 -16.56 -5.92
N THR A 164 31.20 -16.09 -4.85
CA THR A 164 32.63 -15.76 -4.84
C THR A 164 33.40 -17.07 -4.82
N ASP A 165 34.40 -17.23 -5.70
CA ASP A 165 35.30 -18.39 -5.64
C ASP A 165 35.85 -18.55 -4.23
N GLU A 166 35.70 -19.73 -3.64
CA GLU A 166 36.16 -20.01 -2.27
C GLU A 166 37.63 -19.67 -2.10
N ASP A 167 38.45 -19.87 -3.14
CA ASP A 167 39.86 -19.54 -3.16
C ASP A 167 40.19 -18.06 -2.98
N VAL A 168 39.29 -17.12 -3.29
CA VAL A 168 39.56 -15.68 -3.18
C VAL A 168 39.58 -15.26 -1.71
N ILE A 169 38.66 -15.77 -0.90
CA ILE A 169 38.57 -15.44 0.53
C ILE A 169 39.73 -16.06 1.30
N TYR A 170 40.10 -17.31 0.97
CA TYR A 170 41.19 -17.99 1.62
C TYR A 170 42.54 -17.39 1.24
N ARG A 171 42.74 -16.92 0.02
CA ARG A 171 43.99 -16.31 -0.46
C ARG A 171 44.30 -14.99 0.26
N ASP A 172 43.30 -14.18 0.54
CA ASP A 172 43.48 -12.93 1.30
C ASP A 172 43.88 -13.23 2.76
N ILE A 173 43.28 -14.27 3.36
CA ILE A 173 43.61 -14.69 4.73
C ILE A 173 45.02 -15.31 4.78
N GLU A 174 45.39 -16.13 3.81
CA GLU A 174 46.76 -16.71 3.73
C GLU A 174 47.81 -15.64 3.57
N THR A 175 47.59 -14.64 2.71
CA THR A 175 48.54 -13.54 2.53
C THR A 175 48.71 -12.69 3.80
N ASP A 176 47.65 -12.45 4.55
CA ASP A 176 47.67 -11.70 5.82
C ASP A 176 48.43 -12.51 6.90
N VAL A 177 48.24 -13.83 6.96
CA VAL A 177 48.98 -14.71 7.89
C VAL A 177 50.45 -14.79 7.54
N GLU A 178 50.84 -14.93 6.25
CA GLU A 178 52.23 -14.91 5.83
C GLU A 178 52.92 -13.59 6.14
N LEU A 179 52.26 -12.46 5.86
CA LEU A 179 52.80 -11.12 6.21
C LEU A 179 52.98 -10.95 7.71
N SER A 180 52.08 -11.48 8.54
CA SER A 180 52.23 -11.42 10.00
C SER A 180 53.38 -12.26 10.54
N LEU A 181 53.65 -13.44 9.91
CA LEU A 181 54.78 -14.31 10.28
C LEU A 181 56.12 -13.70 9.92
N ILE A 182 56.24 -12.98 8.79
CA ILE A 182 57.47 -12.28 8.38
C ILE A 182 57.76 -11.10 9.31
N HIS A 183 56.75 -10.48 9.90
CA HIS A 183 56.95 -9.31 10.79
C HIS A 183 57.39 -9.69 12.20
N ILE A 184 57.28 -10.95 12.61
CA ILE A 184 57.62 -11.48 13.93
C ILE A 184 59.05 -12.09 13.93
N SER A 185 59.65 -12.27 12.76
CA SER A 185 61.02 -12.74 12.60
C SER A 185 62.03 -11.59 12.54
#